data_81a1ffc52fc5cd3359ad6d7d85f134b8
#
_entry.id   81a1ffc52fc5cd3359ad6d7d85f134b8
#
_cell.length_a   1.000
_cell.length_b   1.000
_cell.length_c   1.000
_cell.angle_alpha   90.00
_cell.angle_beta   90.00
_cell.angle_gamma   90.00
#
_symmetry.space_group_name_H-M   'P 1'
#
loop_
_entity.id
_entity.type
_entity.pdbx_description
1 polymer ?
#
loop_
_entity_poly.entity_id
_entity_poly.type
_entity_poly.pdbx_seq_one_letter_code
_entity_poly.pdbx_strand_id
1 'polypeptide(L)'
;TAEGMKTIRIDMAYTSPLSRAKETAQIILAGRAVPLIDEERIKELGFGSYEGLCCSGAHREPGSNEFNRFFTDTKNYVPPKDGETIQELYERTGSFLREMCQREEELKDKNILVSTHGAAMNALLNRIKGNLSVEEFWREEVPPNCAVTIVEIKDGKMTIAREGVIFHKEKVRKWKAV
;
A
#
# COMPACT_ATOMS: atom_id res chain seq x y z
N THR A 1 -14.98 3.78 6.04
CA THR A 1 -13.91 4.76 5.72
C THR A 1 -14.48 5.93 4.96
N ALA A 2 -15.17 5.75 3.82
CA ALA A 2 -15.70 6.86 3.01
C ALA A 2 -16.53 7.86 3.83
N GLU A 3 -17.45 7.38 4.67
CA GLU A 3 -18.28 8.25 5.52
C GLU A 3 -17.43 9.06 6.52
N GLY A 4 -16.42 8.42 7.14
CA GLY A 4 -15.52 9.10 8.07
C GLY A 4 -14.58 10.12 7.40
N MET A 5 -14.34 9.96 6.09
CA MET A 5 -13.53 10.88 5.30
C MET A 5 -14.35 11.95 4.55
N LYS A 6 -15.67 11.96 4.70
CA LYS A 6 -16.57 12.82 3.93
C LYS A 6 -16.28 14.32 4.06
N THR A 7 -15.82 14.74 5.22
CA THR A 7 -15.49 16.16 5.51
C THR A 7 -14.04 16.51 5.19
N ILE A 8 -13.21 15.53 4.84
CA ILE A 8 -11.81 15.77 4.50
C ILE A 8 -11.74 16.25 3.06
N ARG A 9 -11.16 17.42 2.83
CA ARG A 9 -10.91 17.95 1.49
C ARG A 9 -9.93 17.01 0.78
N ILE A 10 -10.22 16.61 -0.45
CA ILE A 10 -9.33 15.87 -1.34
C ILE A 10 -9.34 16.62 -2.68
N ASP A 11 -8.16 16.97 -3.18
CA ASP A 11 -7.97 17.80 -4.37
C ASP A 11 -7.62 16.96 -5.60
N MET A 12 -6.97 15.81 -5.41
CA MET A 12 -6.68 14.82 -6.44
C MET A 12 -6.46 13.45 -5.81
N ALA A 13 -6.48 12.40 -6.62
CA ALA A 13 -6.27 11.05 -6.15
C ALA A 13 -5.42 10.24 -7.13
N TYR A 14 -4.51 9.44 -6.58
CA TYR A 14 -3.84 8.35 -7.27
C TYR A 14 -4.39 7.02 -6.79
N THR A 15 -4.53 6.07 -7.70
CA THR A 15 -4.96 4.72 -7.36
C THR A 15 -4.13 3.68 -8.08
N SER A 16 -3.85 2.57 -7.41
CA SER A 16 -3.46 1.37 -8.12
C SER A 16 -4.52 1.04 -9.19
N PRO A 17 -4.14 0.61 -10.40
CA PRO A 17 -5.09 0.23 -11.44
C PRO A 17 -5.86 -1.06 -11.12
N LEU A 18 -5.45 -1.83 -10.08
CA LEU A 18 -6.17 -3.03 -9.66
C LEU A 18 -7.56 -2.65 -9.10
N SER A 19 -8.60 -3.36 -9.55
CA SER A 19 -10.01 -3.03 -9.31
C SER A 19 -10.33 -2.74 -7.85
N ARG A 20 -9.86 -3.56 -6.92
CA ARG A 20 -10.13 -3.41 -5.48
C ARG A 20 -9.65 -2.09 -4.88
N ALA A 21 -8.51 -1.57 -5.33
CA ALA A 21 -8.00 -0.28 -4.88
C ALA A 21 -8.72 0.87 -5.58
N LYS A 22 -8.98 0.72 -6.88
CA LYS A 22 -9.70 1.71 -7.69
C LYS A 22 -11.14 1.90 -7.20
N GLU A 23 -11.87 0.82 -6.95
CA GLU A 23 -13.21 0.86 -6.37
C GLU A 23 -13.22 1.51 -4.98
N THR A 24 -12.23 1.20 -4.14
CA THR A 24 -12.08 1.86 -2.84
C THR A 24 -11.91 3.37 -2.99
N ALA A 25 -11.04 3.82 -3.89
CA ALA A 25 -10.86 5.25 -4.17
C ALA A 25 -12.17 5.88 -4.70
N GLN A 26 -12.85 5.23 -5.65
CA GLN A 26 -14.12 5.71 -6.20
C GLN A 26 -15.20 5.87 -5.13
N ILE A 27 -15.30 4.90 -4.20
CA ILE A 27 -16.26 4.96 -3.09
C ILE A 27 -15.92 6.12 -2.13
N ILE A 28 -14.63 6.34 -1.83
CA ILE A 28 -14.19 7.46 -0.97
C ILE A 28 -14.47 8.80 -1.65
N LEU A 29 -14.30 8.88 -2.96
CA LEU A 29 -14.50 10.09 -3.77
C LEU A 29 -15.94 10.30 -4.22
N ALA A 30 -16.86 9.39 -3.94
CA ALA A 30 -18.25 9.48 -4.41
C ALA A 30 -18.87 10.83 -4.12
N GLY A 31 -19.44 11.45 -5.17
CA GLY A 31 -20.05 12.79 -5.11
C GLY A 31 -19.05 13.95 -5.12
N ARG A 32 -17.76 13.72 -5.35
CA ARG A 32 -16.72 14.76 -5.47
C ARG A 32 -16.18 14.83 -6.90
N ALA A 33 -15.99 16.04 -7.42
CA ALA A 33 -15.34 16.28 -8.72
C ALA A 33 -13.81 16.30 -8.55
N VAL A 34 -13.23 15.14 -8.21
CA VAL A 34 -11.78 14.98 -7.95
C VAL A 34 -11.17 14.12 -9.04
N PRO A 35 -10.05 14.54 -9.68
CA PRO A 35 -9.31 13.70 -10.61
C PRO A 35 -8.81 12.41 -9.94
N LEU A 36 -9.08 11.26 -10.55
CA LEU A 36 -8.59 9.94 -10.14
C LEU A 36 -7.65 9.42 -11.22
N ILE A 37 -6.38 9.25 -10.88
CA ILE A 37 -5.29 8.91 -11.79
C ILE A 37 -4.80 7.50 -11.49
N ASP A 38 -4.78 6.62 -12.48
CA ASP A 38 -4.18 5.29 -12.36
C ASP A 38 -2.65 5.42 -12.27
N GLU A 39 -2.04 4.75 -11.28
CA GLU A 39 -0.62 4.80 -10.99
C GLU A 39 -0.05 3.38 -10.83
N GLU A 40 0.69 2.92 -11.84
CA GLU A 40 1.24 1.57 -11.88
C GLU A 40 2.25 1.28 -10.76
N ARG A 41 3.00 2.30 -10.34
CA ARG A 41 4.07 2.15 -9.33
C ARG A 41 3.54 1.85 -7.93
N ILE A 42 2.24 2.01 -7.68
CA ILE A 42 1.60 1.69 -6.40
C ILE A 42 0.69 0.45 -6.47
N LYS A 43 0.86 -0.40 -7.49
CA LYS A 43 0.24 -1.74 -7.53
C LYS A 43 0.72 -2.61 -6.37
N GLU A 44 -0.06 -3.63 -6.04
CA GLU A 44 0.39 -4.65 -5.10
C GLU A 44 1.61 -5.40 -5.64
N LEU A 45 2.39 -5.99 -4.75
CA LEU A 45 3.47 -6.90 -5.14
C LEU A 45 2.90 -7.97 -6.07
N GLY A 46 3.56 -8.20 -7.20
CA GLY A 46 3.22 -9.25 -8.13
C GLY A 46 3.68 -10.61 -7.59
N PHE A 47 2.75 -11.45 -7.18
CA PHE A 47 3.09 -12.78 -6.66
C PHE A 47 3.25 -13.84 -7.77
N GLY A 48 3.05 -13.47 -9.04
CA GLY A 48 3.21 -14.38 -10.18
C GLY A 48 2.39 -15.66 -10.02
N SER A 49 3.01 -16.81 -10.23
CA SER A 49 2.35 -18.13 -10.11
C SER A 49 1.89 -18.48 -8.68
N TYR A 50 2.19 -17.64 -7.69
CA TYR A 50 1.60 -17.78 -6.34
C TYR A 50 0.27 -17.06 -6.17
N GLU A 51 -0.18 -16.30 -7.18
CA GLU A 51 -1.50 -15.65 -7.14
C GLU A 51 -2.62 -16.69 -7.06
N GLY A 52 -3.51 -16.51 -6.08
CA GLY A 52 -4.66 -17.39 -5.89
C GLY A 52 -4.38 -18.70 -5.16
N LEU A 53 -3.14 -18.99 -4.75
CA LEU A 53 -2.84 -20.18 -3.96
C LEU A 53 -3.64 -20.22 -2.67
N CYS A 54 -4.23 -21.38 -2.38
CA CYS A 54 -4.81 -21.66 -1.07
C CYS A 54 -3.71 -21.91 -0.05
N CYS A 55 -3.47 -20.95 0.86
CA CYS A 55 -2.35 -20.97 1.79
C CYS A 55 -2.67 -21.56 3.15
N SER A 56 -3.92 -21.96 3.42
CA SER A 56 -4.34 -22.41 4.74
C SER A 56 -5.38 -23.54 4.71
N GLY A 57 -5.48 -24.26 5.82
CA GLY A 57 -6.50 -25.29 6.02
C GLY A 57 -6.26 -26.58 5.22
N ALA A 58 -7.32 -27.39 5.09
CA ALA A 58 -7.29 -28.73 4.46
C ALA A 58 -7.03 -28.69 2.93
N HIS A 59 -7.17 -27.53 2.31
CA HIS A 59 -6.97 -27.33 0.86
C HIS A 59 -5.66 -26.63 0.53
N ARG A 60 -4.70 -26.65 1.45
CA ARG A 60 -3.39 -26.03 1.27
C ARG A 60 -2.66 -26.63 0.06
N GLU A 61 -2.24 -25.77 -0.85
CA GLU A 61 -1.61 -26.18 -2.09
C GLU A 61 -0.07 -26.30 -1.98
N PRO A 62 0.58 -27.12 -2.83
CA PRO A 62 2.02 -27.11 -2.98
C PRO A 62 2.51 -25.70 -3.33
N GLY A 63 3.62 -25.26 -2.72
CA GLY A 63 4.15 -23.89 -2.92
C GLY A 63 3.64 -22.86 -1.91
N SER A 64 2.55 -23.12 -1.19
CA SER A 64 2.04 -22.19 -0.16
C SER A 64 3.03 -21.95 0.97
N ASN A 65 3.93 -22.89 1.26
CA ASN A 65 4.99 -22.69 2.25
C ASN A 65 5.98 -21.61 1.78
N GLU A 66 6.37 -21.65 0.51
CA GLU A 66 7.29 -20.67 -0.08
C GLU A 66 6.62 -19.30 -0.14
N PHE A 67 5.35 -19.24 -0.56
CA PHE A 67 4.57 -18.00 -0.52
C PHE A 67 4.46 -17.42 0.90
N ASN A 68 4.20 -18.26 1.91
CA ASN A 68 4.05 -17.80 3.29
C ASN A 68 5.35 -17.20 3.86
N ARG A 69 6.53 -17.52 3.32
CA ARG A 69 7.79 -16.86 3.71
C ARG A 69 7.77 -15.37 3.44
N PHE A 70 7.00 -14.91 2.47
CA PHE A 70 6.81 -13.46 2.26
C PHE A 70 6.33 -12.75 3.53
N PHE A 71 5.58 -13.43 4.39
CA PHE A 71 5.04 -12.85 5.61
C PHE A 71 5.82 -13.25 6.88
N THR A 72 6.47 -14.41 6.88
CA THR A 72 7.04 -15.01 8.08
C THR A 72 8.58 -15.06 8.07
N ASP A 73 9.19 -15.01 6.88
CA ASP A 73 10.65 -15.12 6.69
C ASP A 73 11.04 -14.41 5.40
N THR A 74 10.77 -13.10 5.33
CA THR A 74 10.98 -12.26 4.14
C THR A 74 12.41 -12.30 3.61
N LYS A 75 13.39 -12.47 4.48
CA LYS A 75 14.80 -12.61 4.10
C LYS A 75 15.04 -13.77 3.15
N ASN A 76 14.35 -14.88 3.39
CA ASN A 76 14.48 -16.11 2.62
C ASN A 76 13.33 -16.31 1.62
N TYR A 77 12.45 -15.30 1.46
CA TYR A 77 11.43 -15.32 0.44
C TYR A 77 12.02 -15.17 -0.95
N VAL A 78 11.76 -16.15 -1.81
CA VAL A 78 12.12 -16.12 -3.23
C VAL A 78 10.84 -16.08 -4.05
N PRO A 79 10.57 -15.00 -4.77
CA PRO A 79 9.41 -14.94 -5.64
C PRO A 79 9.53 -15.98 -6.76
N PRO A 80 8.42 -16.45 -7.35
CA PRO A 80 8.47 -17.26 -8.56
C PRO A 80 9.06 -16.45 -9.71
N LYS A 81 9.46 -17.12 -10.80
CA LYS A 81 10.15 -16.49 -11.94
C LYS A 81 9.34 -15.35 -12.58
N ASP A 82 8.02 -15.39 -12.48
CA ASP A 82 7.06 -14.42 -12.98
C ASP A 82 6.53 -13.47 -11.87
N GLY A 83 7.11 -13.56 -10.69
CA GLY A 83 6.79 -12.70 -9.53
C GLY A 83 7.75 -11.54 -9.37
N GLU A 84 7.36 -10.58 -8.55
CA GLU A 84 8.13 -9.37 -8.23
C GLU A 84 8.91 -9.56 -6.92
N THR A 85 10.13 -9.07 -6.87
CA THR A 85 10.95 -9.02 -5.65
C THR A 85 10.55 -7.82 -4.77
N ILE A 86 10.88 -7.90 -3.47
CA ILE A 86 10.69 -6.77 -2.55
C ILE A 86 11.57 -5.57 -2.96
N GLN A 87 12.74 -5.81 -3.54
CA GLN A 87 13.61 -4.75 -4.05
C GLN A 87 12.96 -3.99 -5.21
N GLU A 88 12.39 -4.69 -6.17
CA GLU A 88 11.66 -4.07 -7.30
C GLU A 88 10.46 -3.28 -6.80
N LEU A 89 9.72 -3.80 -5.81
CA LEU A 89 8.65 -3.08 -5.13
C LEU A 89 9.16 -1.79 -4.49
N TYR A 90 10.27 -1.83 -3.76
CA TYR A 90 10.89 -0.63 -3.18
C TYR A 90 11.34 0.37 -4.25
N GLU A 91 11.87 -0.08 -5.37
CA GLU A 91 12.33 0.79 -6.45
C GLU A 91 11.17 1.56 -7.10
N ARG A 92 10.10 0.86 -7.50
CA ARG A 92 8.96 1.51 -8.16
C ARG A 92 8.17 2.42 -7.22
N THR A 93 7.91 1.96 -5.99
CA THR A 93 7.20 2.78 -4.99
C THR A 93 8.04 4.00 -4.57
N GLY A 94 9.36 3.83 -4.46
CA GLY A 94 10.27 4.92 -4.22
C GLY A 94 10.36 5.93 -5.37
N SER A 95 10.19 5.50 -6.61
CA SER A 95 10.09 6.40 -7.77
C SER A 95 8.85 7.28 -7.67
N PHE A 96 7.70 6.72 -7.27
CA PHE A 96 6.49 7.50 -7.01
C PHE A 96 6.69 8.54 -5.92
N LEU A 97 7.27 8.17 -4.77
CA LEU A 97 7.53 9.13 -3.68
C LEU A 97 8.48 10.26 -4.09
N ARG A 98 9.53 9.94 -4.84
CA ARG A 98 10.46 10.97 -5.35
C ARG A 98 9.76 11.97 -6.25
N GLU A 99 8.90 11.51 -7.15
CA GLU A 99 8.11 12.41 -8.00
C GLU A 99 7.20 13.31 -7.17
N MET A 100 6.52 12.77 -6.16
CA MET A 100 5.68 13.59 -5.27
C MET A 100 6.49 14.69 -4.58
N CYS A 101 7.70 14.39 -4.09
CA CYS A 101 8.59 15.39 -3.52
C CYS A 101 9.04 16.43 -4.54
N GLN A 102 9.38 16.01 -5.76
CA GLN A 102 9.80 16.95 -6.83
C GLN A 102 8.69 17.92 -7.25
N ARG A 103 7.43 17.50 -7.08
CA ARG A 103 6.26 18.31 -7.40
C ARG A 103 5.69 19.08 -6.20
N GLU A 104 6.47 19.22 -5.11
CA GLU A 104 6.00 19.86 -3.87
C GLU A 104 5.36 21.23 -4.10
N GLU A 105 6.01 22.12 -4.86
CA GLU A 105 5.46 23.45 -5.14
C GLU A 105 4.17 23.42 -5.95
N GLU A 106 4.03 22.49 -6.91
CA GLU A 106 2.80 22.28 -7.68
C GLU A 106 1.66 21.72 -6.80
N LEU A 107 2.03 20.87 -5.85
CA LEU A 107 1.11 20.16 -4.98
C LEU A 107 0.87 20.89 -3.64
N LYS A 108 1.45 22.04 -3.47
CA LYS A 108 1.32 22.84 -2.26
C LYS A 108 -0.14 23.08 -1.88
N ASP A 109 -0.45 22.94 -0.61
CA ASP A 109 -1.80 23.09 -0.05
C ASP A 109 -2.86 22.14 -0.62
N LYS A 110 -2.46 21.06 -1.31
CA LYS A 110 -3.36 20.02 -1.81
C LYS A 110 -3.35 18.79 -0.93
N ASN A 111 -4.52 18.24 -0.69
CA ASN A 111 -4.68 16.93 -0.08
C ASN A 111 -4.84 15.87 -1.19
N ILE A 112 -3.94 14.92 -1.21
CA ILE A 112 -3.85 13.87 -2.22
C ILE A 112 -4.24 12.54 -1.59
N LEU A 113 -5.27 11.89 -2.14
CA LEU A 113 -5.60 10.51 -1.78
C LEU A 113 -4.71 9.55 -2.58
N VAL A 114 -4.10 8.58 -1.89
CA VAL A 114 -3.38 7.47 -2.53
C VAL A 114 -4.05 6.16 -2.10
N SER A 115 -4.67 5.46 -3.06
CA SER A 115 -5.31 4.17 -2.83
C SER A 115 -4.42 3.05 -3.35
N THR A 116 -3.94 2.21 -2.45
CA THR A 116 -2.97 1.15 -2.73
C THR A 116 -3.29 -0.12 -1.95
N HIS A 117 -2.33 -0.99 -1.73
CA HIS A 117 -2.46 -2.33 -1.17
C HIS A 117 -1.50 -2.54 0.01
N GLY A 118 -1.61 -3.70 0.67
CA GLY A 118 -0.88 -4.00 1.89
C GLY A 118 0.63 -3.93 1.74
N ALA A 119 1.22 -4.70 0.82
CA ALA A 119 2.66 -4.71 0.63
C ALA A 119 3.17 -3.41 -0.01
N ALA A 120 2.46 -2.86 -0.99
CA ALA A 120 2.85 -1.60 -1.62
C ALA A 120 2.81 -0.43 -0.62
N MET A 121 1.79 -0.35 0.25
CA MET A 121 1.74 0.66 1.30
C MET A 121 2.89 0.48 2.29
N ASN A 122 3.17 -0.76 2.68
CA ASN A 122 4.28 -1.04 3.59
C ASN A 122 5.63 -0.62 2.98
N ALA A 123 5.85 -0.88 1.69
CA ALA A 123 7.04 -0.42 0.99
C ALA A 123 7.16 1.11 0.95
N LEU A 124 6.06 1.82 0.68
CA LEU A 124 6.02 3.29 0.73
C LEU A 124 6.39 3.81 2.12
N LEU A 125 5.79 3.25 3.17
CA LEU A 125 6.02 3.70 4.55
C LEU A 125 7.43 3.37 5.03
N ASN A 126 7.95 2.18 4.74
CA ASN A 126 9.33 1.80 5.05
C ASN A 126 10.32 2.75 4.39
N ARG A 127 10.08 3.14 3.16
CA ARG A 127 10.94 4.09 2.46
C ARG A 127 10.91 5.48 3.10
N ILE A 128 9.75 5.96 3.52
CA ILE A 128 9.64 7.24 4.25
C ILE A 128 10.37 7.15 5.61
N LYS A 129 10.29 6.01 6.29
CA LYS A 129 10.99 5.73 7.55
C LYS A 129 12.50 5.49 7.38
N GLY A 130 13.00 5.39 6.13
CA GLY A 130 14.41 5.09 5.84
C GLY A 130 14.80 3.62 6.03
N ASN A 131 13.84 2.72 6.16
CA ASN A 131 14.07 1.28 6.26
C ASN A 131 13.86 0.59 4.90
N LEU A 132 14.94 0.12 4.28
CA LEU A 132 14.91 -0.63 3.01
C LEU A 132 15.35 -2.10 3.19
N SER A 133 15.40 -2.57 4.42
CA SER A 133 15.73 -3.97 4.72
C SER A 133 14.62 -4.90 4.24
N VAL A 134 14.99 -5.93 3.48
CA VAL A 134 14.06 -7.00 3.08
C VAL A 134 13.68 -7.84 4.30
N GLU A 135 14.64 -8.13 5.17
CA GLU A 135 14.42 -8.92 6.40
C GLU A 135 13.42 -8.24 7.35
N GLU A 136 13.45 -6.92 7.40
CA GLU A 136 12.57 -6.11 8.24
C GLU A 136 11.35 -5.55 7.47
N PHE A 137 11.02 -6.13 6.30
CA PHE A 137 9.93 -5.62 5.46
C PHE A 137 8.61 -5.50 6.24
N TRP A 138 8.26 -6.55 7.00
CA TRP A 138 7.08 -6.60 7.87
C TRP A 138 7.43 -6.30 9.34
N ARG A 139 8.24 -5.27 9.59
CA ARG A 139 8.64 -4.88 10.95
C ARG A 139 7.47 -4.57 11.85
N GLU A 140 6.39 -4.08 11.28
CA GLU A 140 5.12 -3.82 11.93
C GLU A 140 4.04 -4.72 11.34
N GLU A 141 2.93 -4.90 12.06
CA GLU A 141 1.79 -5.69 11.56
C GLU A 141 1.25 -5.09 10.25
N VAL A 142 0.74 -5.94 9.35
CA VAL A 142 0.03 -5.48 8.15
C VAL A 142 -1.10 -4.55 8.58
N PRO A 143 -1.14 -3.32 8.04
CA PRO A 143 -2.21 -2.40 8.40
C PRO A 143 -3.58 -2.99 8.07
N PRO A 144 -4.59 -2.75 8.91
CA PRO A 144 -5.93 -3.24 8.63
C PRO A 144 -6.50 -2.63 7.35
N ASN A 145 -7.42 -3.34 6.72
CA ASN A 145 -8.07 -2.87 5.50
C ASN A 145 -8.67 -1.47 5.70
N CYS A 146 -8.46 -0.60 4.74
CA CYS A 146 -8.90 0.79 4.76
C CYS A 146 -8.32 1.63 5.92
N ALA A 147 -7.21 1.21 6.54
CA ALA A 147 -6.42 2.09 7.38
C ALA A 147 -5.82 3.22 6.54
N VAL A 148 -5.75 4.41 7.11
CA VAL A 148 -5.23 5.61 6.45
C VAL A 148 -3.98 6.08 7.18
N THR A 149 -2.91 6.29 6.43
CA THR A 149 -1.70 6.93 6.91
C THR A 149 -1.60 8.33 6.32
N ILE A 150 -1.36 9.32 7.16
CA ILE A 150 -1.21 10.72 6.75
C ILE A 150 0.26 11.04 6.66
N VAL A 151 0.68 11.45 5.47
CA VAL A 151 2.06 11.84 5.14
C VAL A 151 2.09 13.30 4.76
N GLU A 152 3.06 14.04 5.28
CA GLU A 152 3.31 15.43 4.94
C GLU A 152 4.58 15.53 4.10
N ILE A 153 4.57 16.40 3.09
CA ILE A 153 5.73 16.74 2.27
C ILE A 153 6.15 18.15 2.64
N LYS A 154 7.40 18.31 3.05
CA LYS A 154 7.99 19.62 3.34
C LYS A 154 9.49 19.62 3.07
N ASP A 155 9.97 20.66 2.37
CA ASP A 155 11.38 20.84 2.01
C ASP A 155 11.97 19.60 1.29
N GLY A 156 11.21 19.04 0.36
CA GLY A 156 11.59 17.85 -0.41
C GLY A 156 11.61 16.54 0.40
N LYS A 157 11.08 16.53 1.61
CA LYS A 157 11.08 15.38 2.51
C LYS A 157 9.66 14.97 2.90
N MET A 158 9.45 13.67 3.03
CA MET A 158 8.21 13.11 3.55
C MET A 158 8.34 12.74 5.01
N THR A 159 7.30 13.03 5.79
CA THR A 159 7.18 12.60 7.18
C THR A 159 5.81 12.01 7.44
N ILE A 160 5.74 10.96 8.28
CA ILE A 160 4.48 10.35 8.67
C ILE A 160 3.91 11.14 9.84
N ALA A 161 2.84 11.87 9.60
CA ALA A 161 2.14 12.62 10.64
C ALA A 161 1.24 11.74 11.51
N ARG A 162 0.56 10.76 10.91
CA ARG A 162 -0.30 9.78 11.61
C ARG A 162 -0.32 8.48 10.83
N GLU A 163 -0.23 7.35 11.51
CA GLU A 163 -0.23 6.02 10.89
C GLU A 163 -1.41 5.18 11.36
N GLY A 164 -1.99 4.38 10.47
CA GLY A 164 -3.00 3.38 10.79
C GLY A 164 -4.34 3.94 11.29
N VAL A 165 -4.72 5.16 10.90
CA VAL A 165 -5.97 5.79 11.33
C VAL A 165 -7.18 5.07 10.73
N ILE A 166 -8.14 4.69 11.56
CA ILE A 166 -9.37 4.02 11.15
C ILE A 166 -10.53 5.01 11.14
N PHE A 167 -11.15 5.18 9.99
CA PHE A 167 -12.31 6.07 9.77
C PHE A 167 -13.66 5.34 9.75
N HIS A 168 -13.71 4.08 10.15
CA HIS A 168 -14.96 3.30 10.23
C HIS A 168 -15.17 2.74 11.64
N LYS A 169 -16.42 2.38 11.95
CA LYS A 169 -16.82 1.89 13.28
C LYS A 169 -16.80 0.37 13.43
N GLU A 170 -16.62 -0.35 12.33
CA GLU A 170 -16.59 -1.81 12.34
C GLU A 170 -15.29 -2.34 13.00
N LYS A 171 -15.43 -3.49 13.68
CA LYS A 171 -14.26 -4.18 14.24
C LYS A 171 -13.34 -4.61 13.08
N VAL A 172 -12.15 -4.07 13.06
CA VAL A 172 -11.13 -4.45 12.09
C VAL A 172 -10.67 -5.87 12.40
N ARG A 173 -10.79 -6.76 11.43
CA ARG A 173 -10.13 -8.07 11.51
C ARG A 173 -8.64 -7.83 11.25
N LYS A 174 -7.82 -8.11 12.27
CA LYS A 174 -6.37 -8.16 12.04
C LYS A 174 -6.07 -9.32 11.11
N TRP A 175 -5.32 -9.06 10.07
CA TRP A 175 -4.77 -10.11 9.24
C TRP A 175 -3.72 -10.88 10.08
N LYS A 176 -3.82 -12.19 10.10
CA LYS A 176 -2.82 -13.04 10.74
C LYS A 176 -2.14 -13.85 9.64
N ALA A 177 -0.82 -13.77 9.58
CA ALA A 177 -0.04 -14.75 8.84
C ALA A 177 -0.39 -16.14 9.37
N VAL A 178 -0.67 -17.08 8.50
CA VAL A 178 -1.11 -18.45 8.82
C VAL A 178 0.13 -19.34 9.03
#